data_65d551dab94fed5ec2ceba81cc7112b5
#
_entry.id   65d551dab94fed5ec2ceba81cc7112b5
#
_cell.length_a   1.000
_cell.length_b   1.000
_cell.length_c   1.000
_cell.angle_alpha   90.00
_cell.angle_beta   90.00
_cell.angle_gamma   90.00
#
_symmetry.space_group_name_H-M   'P 1'
#
loop_
_entity.id
_entity.type
_entity.pdbx_description
1 polymer ?
#
loop_
_entity_poly.entity_id
_entity_poly.type
_entity_poly.pdbx_seq_one_letter_code
_entity_poly.pdbx_strand_id
1 'polypeptide(L)'
;LAPLSGLTRLKYLHIFGAQLDNVDAISSMSGLLCIDLQNCGMTSAKLTALNGHPLTTEINLERNFLRTLDELDLSTLPQLKEIALDGNAISDFSMFDGTAITVYGRDWQNTAY
;
A
#
# COMPACT_ATOMS: atom_id res chain seq x y z
N LEU A 1 3.31 -5.46 -14.21
CA LEU A 1 3.99 -6.30 -13.19
C LEU A 1 3.88 -7.80 -13.42
N ALA A 2 3.11 -8.24 -14.41
CA ALA A 2 2.95 -9.68 -14.64
C ALA A 2 4.27 -10.45 -14.78
N PRO A 3 5.32 -9.90 -15.43
CA PRO A 3 6.61 -10.59 -15.49
C PRO A 3 7.28 -10.83 -14.13
N LEU A 4 6.82 -10.11 -13.10
CA LEU A 4 7.36 -10.24 -11.75
C LEU A 4 6.59 -11.24 -10.89
N SER A 5 5.48 -11.80 -11.41
CA SER A 5 4.70 -12.74 -10.64
C SER A 5 5.52 -14.02 -10.36
N GLY A 6 5.37 -14.56 -9.15
CA GLY A 6 6.13 -15.72 -8.73
C GLY A 6 7.49 -15.42 -8.12
N LEU A 7 7.90 -14.16 -8.01
CA LEU A 7 9.16 -13.78 -7.36
C LEU A 7 8.98 -13.80 -5.83
N THR A 8 8.86 -14.98 -5.26
CA THR A 8 8.60 -15.15 -3.83
C THR A 8 9.79 -14.82 -2.93
N ARG A 9 10.98 -14.67 -3.51
CA ARG A 9 12.20 -14.29 -2.78
C ARG A 9 12.46 -12.80 -2.79
N LEU A 10 11.69 -12.03 -3.56
CA LEU A 10 11.83 -10.58 -3.59
C LEU A 10 11.44 -10.02 -2.23
N LYS A 11 12.31 -9.19 -1.64
CA LYS A 11 12.09 -8.60 -0.31
C LYS A 11 11.69 -7.14 -0.37
N TYR A 12 12.14 -6.43 -1.38
CA TYR A 12 11.90 -4.99 -1.51
C TYR A 12 11.37 -4.70 -2.90
N LEU A 13 10.19 -4.11 -2.98
CA LEU A 13 9.60 -3.68 -4.23
C LEU A 13 9.48 -2.16 -4.19
N HIS A 14 10.25 -1.47 -5.01
CA HIS A 14 10.22 -0.02 -5.14
C HIS A 14 9.94 0.36 -6.58
N ILE A 15 8.77 0.93 -6.82
CA ILE A 15 8.38 1.46 -8.13
C ILE A 15 7.95 2.90 -7.91
N PHE A 16 8.50 3.81 -8.68
CA PHE A 16 8.25 5.23 -8.53
C PHE A 16 7.90 5.84 -9.88
N GLY A 17 6.78 6.57 -9.91
CA GLY A 17 6.42 7.36 -11.09
C GLY A 17 5.93 6.54 -12.28
N ALA A 18 5.51 5.29 -12.09
CA ALA A 18 4.98 4.44 -13.14
C ALA A 18 3.46 4.38 -13.04
N GLN A 19 2.77 4.36 -14.18
CA GLN A 19 1.33 4.14 -14.19
C GLN A 19 1.07 2.63 -14.16
N LEU A 20 0.66 2.11 -13.00
CA LEU A 20 0.41 0.69 -12.81
C LEU A 20 -1.08 0.39 -12.98
N ASP A 21 -1.44 -0.15 -14.14
CA ASP A 21 -2.85 -0.50 -14.41
C ASP A 21 -3.27 -1.78 -13.72
N ASN A 22 -2.35 -2.75 -13.61
CA ASN A 22 -2.62 -4.03 -12.97
C ASN A 22 -1.51 -4.36 -11.97
N VAL A 23 -1.88 -4.50 -10.71
CA VAL A 23 -0.95 -4.78 -9.61
C VAL A 23 -1.16 -6.18 -9.01
N ASP A 24 -1.94 -7.03 -9.65
CA ASP A 24 -2.30 -8.35 -9.10
C ASP A 24 -1.08 -9.23 -8.81
N ALA A 25 0.00 -9.07 -9.58
CA ALA A 25 1.22 -9.83 -9.36
C ALA A 25 1.82 -9.62 -7.97
N ILE A 26 1.56 -8.47 -7.36
CA ILE A 26 2.09 -8.16 -6.01
C ILE A 26 1.53 -9.14 -4.98
N SER A 27 0.31 -9.61 -5.17
CA SER A 27 -0.33 -10.52 -4.21
C SER A 27 0.40 -11.86 -4.08
N SER A 28 1.19 -12.26 -5.07
CA SER A 28 1.96 -13.51 -5.03
C SER A 28 3.37 -13.34 -4.48
N MET A 29 3.80 -12.11 -4.19
CA MET A 29 5.15 -11.80 -3.71
C MET A 29 5.22 -11.90 -2.18
N SER A 30 5.08 -13.10 -1.65
CA SER A 30 4.87 -13.34 -0.21
C SER A 30 6.11 -13.07 0.66
N GLY A 31 7.28 -12.85 0.06
CA GLY A 31 8.50 -12.54 0.79
C GLY A 31 8.75 -11.05 1.02
N LEU A 32 7.85 -10.16 0.58
CA LEU A 32 8.10 -8.73 0.65
C LEU A 32 8.16 -8.20 2.08
N LEU A 33 9.22 -7.48 2.39
CA LEU A 33 9.38 -6.72 3.64
C LEU A 33 8.93 -5.28 3.46
N CYS A 34 9.11 -4.72 2.27
CA CYS A 34 8.76 -3.34 1.96
C CYS A 34 8.07 -3.27 0.59
N ILE A 35 6.95 -2.56 0.54
CA ILE A 35 6.23 -2.26 -0.69
C ILE A 35 6.17 -0.75 -0.84
N ASP A 36 6.85 -0.21 -1.85
CA ASP A 36 6.91 1.22 -2.12
C ASP A 36 6.41 1.48 -3.54
N LEU A 37 5.24 2.10 -3.63
CA LEU A 37 4.56 2.37 -4.90
C LEU A 37 4.17 3.85 -4.99
N GLN A 38 5.12 4.73 -4.74
CA GLN A 38 4.89 6.17 -4.80
C GLN A 38 4.56 6.61 -6.22
N ASN A 39 3.52 7.44 -6.37
CA ASN A 39 3.15 8.04 -7.64
C ASN A 39 2.98 6.99 -8.76
N CYS A 40 2.24 5.95 -8.46
CA CYS A 40 2.04 4.81 -9.37
C CYS A 40 0.61 4.67 -9.88
N GLY A 41 -0.23 5.69 -9.69
CA GLY A 41 -1.62 5.63 -10.12
C GLY A 41 -2.47 4.65 -9.33
N MET A 42 -2.09 4.36 -8.09
CA MET A 42 -2.85 3.44 -7.24
C MET A 42 -4.20 4.04 -6.87
N THR A 43 -5.25 3.26 -7.07
CA THR A 43 -6.61 3.61 -6.65
C THR A 43 -7.02 2.72 -5.48
N SER A 44 -8.12 3.09 -4.82
CA SER A 44 -8.59 2.32 -3.67
C SER A 44 -8.87 0.85 -4.00
N ALA A 45 -9.41 0.57 -5.20
CA ALA A 45 -9.69 -0.80 -5.62
C ALA A 45 -8.43 -1.66 -5.76
N LYS A 46 -7.28 -1.04 -6.04
CA LYS A 46 -6.03 -1.78 -6.22
C LYS A 46 -5.37 -2.17 -4.89
N LEU A 47 -5.88 -1.68 -3.77
CA LEU A 47 -5.32 -1.99 -2.45
C LEU A 47 -5.43 -3.46 -2.09
N THR A 48 -6.35 -4.21 -2.71
CA THR A 48 -6.48 -5.65 -2.43
C THR A 48 -5.21 -6.44 -2.71
N ALA A 49 -4.39 -5.98 -3.66
CA ALA A 49 -3.12 -6.65 -3.97
C ALA A 49 -2.09 -6.51 -2.84
N LEU A 50 -2.31 -5.59 -1.90
CA LEU A 50 -1.43 -5.37 -0.76
C LEU A 50 -1.81 -6.22 0.45
N ASN A 51 -2.90 -6.96 0.37
CA ASN A 51 -3.31 -7.86 1.45
C ASN A 51 -2.55 -9.20 1.35
N GLY A 52 -2.46 -9.91 2.47
CA GLY A 52 -1.87 -11.24 2.49
C GLY A 52 -0.35 -11.25 2.44
N HIS A 53 0.31 -10.21 2.94
CA HIS A 53 1.77 -10.13 3.00
C HIS A 53 2.26 -10.34 4.44
N PRO A 54 2.61 -11.57 4.82
CA PRO A 54 2.88 -11.92 6.22
C PRO A 54 4.14 -11.28 6.79
N LEU A 55 5.07 -10.85 5.94
CA LEU A 55 6.37 -10.32 6.39
C LEU A 55 6.52 -8.81 6.20
N THR A 56 5.59 -8.16 5.51
CA THR A 56 5.71 -6.74 5.17
C THR A 56 5.64 -5.87 6.42
N THR A 57 6.65 -5.01 6.62
CA THR A 57 6.71 -4.07 7.73
C THR A 57 6.45 -2.63 7.29
N GLU A 58 6.66 -2.31 6.03
CA GLU A 58 6.53 -0.96 5.49
C GLU A 58 5.74 -0.96 4.18
N ILE A 59 4.78 -0.04 4.08
CA ILE A 59 4.06 0.23 2.82
C ILE A 59 4.10 1.74 2.58
N ASN A 60 4.51 2.14 1.38
CA ASN A 60 4.53 3.53 0.98
C ASN A 60 3.64 3.72 -0.25
N LEU A 61 2.60 4.53 -0.09
CA LEU A 61 1.61 4.81 -1.13
C LEU A 61 1.45 6.32 -1.35
N GLU A 62 2.50 7.09 -1.12
CA GLU A 62 2.46 8.54 -1.30
C GLU A 62 2.10 8.91 -2.74
N ARG A 63 1.33 9.98 -2.88
CA ARG A 63 0.99 10.59 -4.18
C ARG A 63 0.31 9.62 -5.15
N ASN A 64 -0.67 8.92 -4.65
CA ASN A 64 -1.56 8.09 -5.48
C ASN A 64 -2.96 8.71 -5.52
N PHE A 65 -3.97 7.93 -5.89
CA PHE A 65 -5.35 8.40 -6.02
C PHE A 65 -6.27 7.70 -5.02
N LEU A 66 -5.77 7.43 -3.82
CA LEU A 66 -6.55 6.75 -2.79
C LEU A 66 -7.57 7.69 -2.19
N ARG A 67 -8.81 7.25 -2.09
CA ARG A 67 -9.89 7.98 -1.43
C ARG A 67 -10.37 7.28 -0.17
N THR A 68 -10.32 5.95 -0.17
CA THR A 68 -10.69 5.14 0.98
C THR A 68 -9.64 4.06 1.19
N LEU A 69 -9.64 3.47 2.37
CA LEU A 69 -8.75 2.36 2.72
C LEU A 69 -9.55 1.07 2.98
N ASP A 70 -10.81 1.04 2.59
CA ASP A 70 -11.73 -0.06 2.91
C ASP A 70 -11.28 -1.40 2.35
N GLU A 71 -10.54 -1.37 1.23
CA GLU A 71 -10.04 -2.59 0.58
C GLU A 71 -8.78 -3.16 1.24
N LEU A 72 -8.16 -2.39 2.15
CA LEU A 72 -6.97 -2.84 2.87
C LEU A 72 -7.38 -3.59 4.14
N ASP A 73 -6.92 -4.82 4.28
CA ASP A 73 -7.24 -5.66 5.44
C ASP A 73 -6.01 -5.84 6.32
N LEU A 74 -5.95 -5.10 7.42
CA LEU A 74 -4.81 -5.11 8.33
C LEU A 74 -4.61 -6.47 9.00
N SER A 75 -5.65 -7.29 9.10
CA SER A 75 -5.53 -8.64 9.67
C SER A 75 -4.64 -9.55 8.81
N THR A 76 -4.46 -9.21 7.52
CA THR A 76 -3.60 -9.95 6.61
C THR A 76 -2.17 -9.39 6.54
N LEU A 77 -1.88 -8.35 7.31
CA LEU A 77 -0.60 -7.65 7.37
C LEU A 77 -0.08 -7.63 8.82
N PRO A 78 0.18 -8.80 9.42
CA PRO A 78 0.44 -8.89 10.86
C PRO A 78 1.74 -8.23 11.32
N GLN A 79 2.68 -8.00 10.40
CA GLN A 79 3.96 -7.37 10.72
C GLN A 79 4.04 -5.89 10.33
N LEU A 80 2.96 -5.32 9.80
CA LEU A 80 2.97 -3.93 9.35
C LEU A 80 3.25 -2.98 10.52
N LYS A 81 4.27 -2.14 10.38
CA LYS A 81 4.71 -1.17 11.39
C LYS A 81 4.49 0.26 10.97
N GLU A 82 4.59 0.54 9.67
CA GLU A 82 4.41 1.89 9.17
C GLU A 82 3.84 1.91 7.76
N ILE A 83 3.02 2.93 7.51
CA ILE A 83 2.42 3.17 6.20
C ILE A 83 2.45 4.67 5.92
N ALA A 84 2.88 5.04 4.73
CA ALA A 84 2.91 6.43 4.29
C ALA A 84 1.82 6.67 3.25
N LEU A 85 0.98 7.66 3.51
CA LEU A 85 -0.22 7.94 2.72
C LEU A 85 -0.32 9.41 2.28
N ASP A 86 0.79 10.15 2.35
CA ASP A 86 0.84 11.57 1.96
C ASP A 86 0.35 11.76 0.53
N GLY A 87 -0.35 12.86 0.27
CA GLY A 87 -0.70 13.23 -1.10
C GLY A 87 -1.80 12.39 -1.73
N ASN A 88 -2.64 11.79 -0.94
CA ASN A 88 -3.86 11.11 -1.39
C ASN A 88 -5.10 11.96 -1.07
N ALA A 89 -6.27 11.39 -1.11
CA ALA A 89 -7.52 12.07 -0.81
C ALA A 89 -8.34 11.31 0.26
N ILE A 90 -7.63 10.79 1.26
CA ILE A 90 -8.22 9.97 2.32
C ILE A 90 -8.75 10.89 3.41
N SER A 91 -9.99 10.68 3.83
CA SER A 91 -10.61 11.44 4.93
C SER A 91 -10.82 10.63 6.20
N ASP A 92 -10.75 9.31 6.12
CA ASP A 92 -11.00 8.42 7.26
C ASP A 92 -9.82 7.48 7.48
N PHE A 93 -9.12 7.67 8.59
CA PHE A 93 -8.00 6.84 9.02
C PHE A 93 -8.34 5.99 10.24
N SER A 94 -9.63 5.87 10.58
CA SER A 94 -10.06 5.21 11.82
C SER A 94 -9.67 3.73 11.90
N MET A 95 -9.41 3.09 10.76
CA MET A 95 -8.97 1.70 10.75
C MET A 95 -7.64 1.48 11.49
N PHE A 96 -6.85 2.53 11.68
CA PHE A 96 -5.57 2.44 12.38
C PHE A 96 -5.69 2.71 13.88
N ASP A 97 -6.89 3.06 14.36
CA ASP A 97 -7.11 3.34 15.79
C ASP A 97 -6.85 2.09 16.61
N GLY A 98 -6.12 2.26 17.70
CA GLY A 98 -5.76 1.15 18.58
C GLY A 98 -4.68 0.22 18.04
N THR A 99 -4.13 0.50 16.85
CA THR A 99 -3.01 -0.28 16.30
C THR A 99 -1.67 0.36 16.69
N ALA A 100 -0.59 -0.42 16.61
CA ALA A 100 0.76 0.09 16.79
C ALA A 100 1.37 0.62 15.48
N ILE A 101 0.58 0.75 14.43
CA ILE A 101 1.04 1.17 13.10
C ILE A 101 1.24 2.68 13.09
N THR A 102 2.43 3.14 12.66
CA THR A 102 2.68 4.56 12.43
C THR A 102 2.15 4.94 11.06
N VAL A 103 1.28 5.94 11.00
CA VAL A 103 0.68 6.41 9.76
C VAL A 103 1.23 7.80 9.46
N TYR A 104 1.92 7.91 8.33
CA TYR A 104 2.47 9.19 7.87
C TYR A 104 1.49 9.83 6.88
N GLY A 105 1.36 11.15 6.97
CA GLY A 105 0.62 11.92 5.98
C GLY A 105 -0.84 12.14 6.27
N ARG A 106 -1.32 11.90 7.49
CA ARG A 106 -2.73 12.14 7.83
C ARG A 106 -3.17 13.58 7.52
N ASP A 107 -2.26 14.54 7.66
CA ASP A 107 -2.55 15.96 7.43
C ASP A 107 -2.25 16.42 5.99
N TRP A 108 -1.76 15.52 5.15
CA TRP A 108 -1.34 15.82 3.77
C TRP A 108 -2.26 15.16 2.76
N GLN A 109 -3.56 15.38 2.91
CA GLN A 109 -4.56 14.80 2.03
C GLN A 109 -5.28 15.89 1.25
N ASN A 110 -5.51 15.65 -0.05
CA ASN A 110 -6.31 16.54 -0.89
C ASN A 110 -7.71 15.96 -1.03
N THR A 111 -8.58 16.28 -0.09
CA THR A 111 -9.96 15.77 -0.09
C THR A 111 -10.90 16.60 -0.93
N ALA A 112 -10.38 17.62 -1.62
CA ALA A 112 -11.18 18.49 -2.48
C ALA A 112 -11.44 17.90 -3.86
N TYR A 113 -10.74 16.85 -4.29
CA TYR A 113 -10.98 16.24 -5.61
C TYR A 113 -12.14 15.30 -5.70
#